data_cd0eca0ce6faad5783ec43c3baf29760
#
_entry.id   cd0eca0ce6faad5783ec43c3baf29760
#
_cell.length_a   1.000
_cell.length_b   1.000
_cell.length_c   1.000
_cell.angle_alpha   90.00
_cell.angle_beta   90.00
_cell.angle_gamma   90.00
#
_symmetry.space_group_name_H-M   'P 1'
#
loop_
_entity.id
_entity.type
_entity.pdbx_description
1 polymer ?
#
loop_
_entity_poly.entity_id
_entity_poly.type
_entity_poly.pdbx_seq_one_letter_code
_entity_poly.pdbx_strand_id
1 'polypeptide(L)'
;EIPLRLVGSEMCKETELDPKSVRLDISTFDINSVIKHTIETLEGTCKKKNIKFSLTFAGNIENVKADKQKIQQVIYNLIDNAIKFSHDNSFIYVTVREKGEKAQISIKDSGSGISKEDIDKIWDRFYKSDASRGRDKKGSGLGLSIVKEIIQAHEEHIDVISTKDVGTEFIFTLPLDKK
;
A
#
# COMPACT_ATOMS: atom_id res chain seq x y z
N GLU A 1 -27.38 -11.40 25.89
CA GLU A 1 -28.15 -11.15 24.65
C GLU A 1 -27.76 -9.85 23.97
N ILE A 2 -28.18 -8.75 24.56
CA ILE A 2 -27.84 -7.42 24.09
C ILE A 2 -26.33 -7.24 23.94
N PRO A 3 -25.48 -7.70 24.88
CA PRO A 3 -24.03 -7.59 24.72
C PRO A 3 -23.49 -8.26 23.45
N LEU A 4 -24.02 -9.40 23.07
CA LEU A 4 -23.58 -10.10 21.86
C LEU A 4 -23.98 -9.33 20.59
N ARG A 5 -25.14 -8.78 20.55
CA ARG A 5 -25.56 -7.92 19.44
C ARG A 5 -24.73 -6.65 19.37
N LEU A 6 -24.51 -6.02 20.50
CA LEU A 6 -23.71 -4.82 20.59
C LEU A 6 -22.28 -5.07 20.14
N VAL A 7 -21.68 -6.15 20.57
CA VAL A 7 -20.32 -6.52 20.14
C VAL A 7 -20.26 -6.65 18.63
N GLY A 8 -21.19 -7.32 17.99
CA GLY A 8 -21.23 -7.42 16.53
C GLY A 8 -21.41 -6.07 15.86
N SER A 9 -22.33 -5.25 16.35
CA SER A 9 -22.54 -3.89 15.83
C SER A 9 -21.35 -2.98 16.07
N GLU A 10 -20.75 -3.05 17.23
CA GLU A 10 -19.58 -2.26 17.57
C GLU A 10 -18.37 -2.64 16.73
N MET A 11 -18.15 -3.92 16.48
CA MET A 11 -17.10 -4.37 15.57
C MET A 11 -17.29 -3.81 14.17
N CYS A 12 -18.50 -3.79 13.65
CA CYS A 12 -18.81 -3.17 12.37
C CYS A 12 -18.53 -1.66 12.39
N LYS A 13 -18.89 -0.98 13.47
CA LYS A 13 -18.61 0.45 13.66
C LYS A 13 -17.12 0.72 13.76
N GLU A 14 -16.38 -0.10 14.49
CA GLU A 14 -14.93 0.04 14.59
C GLU A 14 -14.25 -0.08 13.23
N THR A 15 -14.74 -0.96 12.37
CA THR A 15 -14.22 -1.11 11.02
C THR A 15 -14.63 0.03 10.07
N GLU A 16 -15.66 0.77 10.41
CA GLU A 16 -16.15 1.94 9.66
C GLU A 16 -15.73 3.27 10.27
N LEU A 17 -14.83 3.24 11.26
CA LEU A 17 -14.42 4.43 11.98
C LEU A 17 -13.79 5.48 11.05
N ASP A 18 -14.08 6.74 11.38
CA ASP A 18 -13.40 7.88 10.78
C ASP A 18 -11.88 7.69 10.91
N PRO A 19 -11.12 7.81 9.82
CA PRO A 19 -9.66 7.72 9.85
C PRO A 19 -9.00 8.59 10.93
N LYS A 20 -9.63 9.70 11.30
CA LYS A 20 -9.16 10.58 12.38
C LYS A 20 -9.22 9.96 13.77
N SER A 21 -10.01 8.91 13.96
CA SER A 21 -10.08 8.20 15.24
C SER A 21 -8.96 7.18 15.43
N VAL A 22 -8.21 6.88 14.39
CA VAL A 22 -7.06 5.98 14.46
C VAL A 22 -5.92 6.67 15.20
N ARG A 23 -5.54 6.10 16.35
CA ARG A 23 -4.40 6.62 17.10
C ARG A 23 -3.09 6.22 16.41
N LEU A 24 -2.30 7.22 16.04
CA LEU A 24 -1.00 7.05 15.41
C LEU A 24 0.11 7.27 16.42
N ASP A 25 1.13 6.43 16.34
CA ASP A 25 2.39 6.60 17.07
C ASP A 25 3.44 7.21 16.15
N ILE A 26 3.40 8.53 16.01
CA ILE A 26 4.24 9.28 15.09
C ILE A 26 5.69 9.29 15.57
N SER A 27 6.58 8.86 14.70
CA SER A 27 8.03 8.87 14.92
C SER A 27 8.75 9.32 13.65
N THR A 28 10.02 9.63 13.81
CA THR A 28 10.92 9.95 12.69
C THR A 28 11.71 8.71 12.31
N PHE A 29 11.69 8.34 11.03
CA PHE A 29 12.42 7.16 10.56
C PHE A 29 12.81 7.29 9.07
N ASP A 30 13.81 6.52 8.68
CA ASP A 30 14.25 6.42 7.28
C ASP A 30 13.29 5.53 6.47
N ILE A 31 12.57 6.15 5.54
CA ILE A 31 11.62 5.45 4.67
C ILE A 31 12.32 4.47 3.71
N ASN A 32 13.53 4.80 3.28
CA ASN A 32 14.28 3.95 2.36
C ASN A 32 14.65 2.62 3.03
N SER A 33 15.02 2.66 4.30
CA SER A 33 15.30 1.46 5.10
C SER A 33 14.06 0.58 5.26
N VAL A 34 12.90 1.17 5.50
CA VAL A 34 11.63 0.42 5.61
C VAL A 34 11.29 -0.29 4.29
N ILE A 35 11.46 0.41 3.17
CA ILE A 35 11.23 -0.18 1.84
C ILE A 35 12.17 -1.36 1.58
N LYS A 36 13.46 -1.18 1.81
CA LYS A 36 14.46 -2.26 1.60
C LYS A 36 14.16 -3.49 2.45
N HIS A 37 13.89 -3.29 3.74
CA HIS A 37 13.56 -4.38 4.65
C HIS A 37 12.28 -5.13 4.23
N THR A 38 11.27 -4.41 3.76
CA THR A 38 10.04 -5.02 3.27
C THR A 38 10.30 -5.90 2.03
N ILE A 39 11.12 -5.42 1.10
CA ILE A 39 11.51 -6.17 -0.11
C ILE A 39 12.27 -7.43 0.28
N GLU A 40 13.21 -7.35 1.21
CA GLU A 40 13.94 -8.51 1.73
C GLU A 40 13.00 -9.57 2.31
N THR A 41 11.99 -9.13 3.07
CA THR A 41 10.97 -10.02 3.65
C THR A 41 10.17 -10.77 2.57
N LEU A 42 9.94 -10.15 1.42
CA LEU A 42 9.17 -10.72 0.31
C LEU A 42 10.03 -11.40 -0.76
N GLU A 43 11.35 -11.50 -0.55
CA GLU A 43 12.29 -12.04 -1.53
C GLU A 43 11.92 -13.46 -1.99
N GLY A 44 11.49 -14.31 -1.07
CA GLY A 44 11.08 -15.68 -1.39
C GLY A 44 9.91 -15.74 -2.39
N THR A 45 8.96 -14.83 -2.26
CA THR A 45 7.82 -14.75 -3.17
C THR A 45 8.23 -14.21 -4.54
N CYS A 46 9.16 -13.25 -4.57
CA CYS A 46 9.72 -12.68 -5.80
C CYS A 46 10.48 -13.71 -6.62
N LYS A 47 11.25 -14.56 -5.97
CA LYS A 47 12.04 -15.61 -6.65
C LYS A 47 11.17 -16.58 -7.43
N LYS A 48 9.99 -16.91 -6.92
CA LYS A 48 9.06 -17.83 -7.61
C LYS A 48 8.61 -17.32 -8.97
N LYS A 49 8.48 -16.02 -9.11
CA LYS A 49 8.08 -15.35 -10.36
C LYS A 49 9.22 -14.70 -11.11
N ASN A 50 10.46 -14.81 -10.60
CA ASN A 50 11.63 -14.10 -11.12
C ASN A 50 11.37 -12.58 -11.27
N ILE A 51 10.77 -11.97 -10.25
CA ILE A 51 10.54 -10.53 -10.20
C ILE A 51 11.75 -9.83 -9.61
N LYS A 52 12.17 -8.74 -10.25
CA LYS A 52 13.29 -7.90 -9.80
C LYS A 52 12.76 -6.52 -9.40
N PHE A 53 13.42 -5.93 -8.42
CA PHE A 53 13.11 -4.56 -7.99
C PHE A 53 14.09 -3.57 -8.58
N SER A 54 13.57 -2.45 -9.06
CA SER A 54 14.35 -1.27 -9.44
C SER A 54 14.03 -0.16 -8.43
N LEU A 55 15.02 0.21 -7.62
CA LEU A 55 14.87 1.21 -6.56
C LEU A 55 15.51 2.53 -6.99
N THR A 56 14.78 3.61 -6.91
CA THR A 56 15.26 4.96 -7.17
C THR A 56 14.95 5.86 -5.99
N PHE A 57 15.97 6.31 -5.29
CA PHE A 57 15.84 7.24 -4.18
C PHE A 57 16.47 8.57 -4.61
N ALA A 58 15.63 9.56 -4.91
CA ALA A 58 16.06 10.86 -5.43
C ALA A 58 15.86 11.97 -4.39
N GLY A 59 16.87 12.79 -4.23
CA GLY A 59 16.89 13.90 -3.27
C GLY A 59 17.53 13.53 -1.94
N ASN A 60 17.55 14.50 -1.03
CA ASN A 60 18.08 14.34 0.32
C ASN A 60 16.97 13.89 1.29
N ILE A 61 16.29 12.82 0.94
CA ILE A 61 15.23 12.25 1.79
C ILE A 61 15.90 11.34 2.80
N GLU A 62 16.13 11.86 3.98
CA GLU A 62 16.68 11.07 5.09
C GLU A 62 15.54 10.47 5.92
N ASN A 63 14.62 11.31 6.39
CA ASN A 63 13.62 10.90 7.35
C ASN A 63 12.22 11.44 7.02
N VAL A 64 11.23 10.66 7.38
CA VAL A 64 9.81 11.03 7.34
C VAL A 64 9.21 10.99 8.74
N LYS A 65 8.13 11.75 8.95
CA LYS A 65 7.32 11.73 10.17
C LYS A 65 6.03 10.98 9.94
N ALA A 66 5.91 9.81 10.53
CA ALA A 66 4.73 8.97 10.40
C ALA A 66 4.71 7.88 11.47
N ASP A 67 3.65 7.09 11.52
CA ASP A 67 3.62 5.87 12.30
C ASP A 67 4.38 4.77 11.53
N LYS A 68 5.57 4.45 11.98
CA LYS A 68 6.48 3.51 11.30
C LYS A 68 5.84 2.15 11.06
N GLN A 69 5.14 1.59 12.04
CA GLN A 69 4.51 0.28 11.90
C GLN A 69 3.37 0.30 10.89
N LYS A 70 2.56 1.35 10.92
CA LYS A 70 1.47 1.53 9.98
C LYS A 70 1.97 1.74 8.56
N ILE A 71 2.99 2.54 8.38
CA ILE A 71 3.60 2.76 7.05
C ILE A 71 4.29 1.50 6.54
N GLN A 72 4.94 0.73 7.41
CA GLN A 72 5.48 -0.57 7.03
C GLN A 72 4.39 -1.50 6.50
N GLN A 73 3.22 -1.51 7.13
CA GLN A 73 2.06 -2.27 6.65
C GLN A 73 1.56 -1.78 5.29
N VAL A 74 1.53 -0.47 5.07
CA VAL A 74 1.19 0.13 3.76
C VAL A 74 2.14 -0.38 2.67
N ILE A 75 3.43 -0.24 2.90
CA ILE A 75 4.47 -0.64 1.94
C ILE A 75 4.41 -2.15 1.68
N TYR A 76 4.26 -2.95 2.73
CA TYR A 76 4.09 -4.40 2.59
C TYR A 76 2.89 -4.75 1.71
N ASN A 77 1.73 -4.17 1.99
CA ASN A 77 0.51 -4.46 1.23
C ASN A 77 0.62 -4.03 -0.24
N LEU A 78 1.22 -2.87 -0.51
CA LEU A 78 1.40 -2.39 -1.88
C LEU A 78 2.42 -3.24 -2.66
N ILE A 79 3.53 -3.62 -2.05
CA ILE A 79 4.55 -4.46 -2.68
C ILE A 79 4.02 -5.89 -2.88
N ASP A 80 3.36 -6.47 -1.88
CA ASP A 80 2.75 -7.79 -1.99
C ASP A 80 1.72 -7.83 -3.13
N ASN A 81 0.90 -6.81 -3.24
CA ASN A 81 -0.05 -6.64 -4.34
C ASN A 81 0.66 -6.55 -5.70
N ALA A 82 1.72 -5.75 -5.78
CA ALA A 82 2.51 -5.62 -7.01
C ALA A 82 3.11 -6.97 -7.43
N ILE A 83 3.61 -7.76 -6.51
CA ILE A 83 4.15 -9.11 -6.79
C ILE A 83 3.05 -10.04 -7.29
N LYS A 84 1.89 -10.05 -6.63
CA LYS A 84 0.76 -10.93 -6.98
C LYS A 84 0.26 -10.69 -8.40
N PHE A 85 0.16 -9.44 -8.82
CA PHE A 85 -0.39 -9.06 -10.12
C PHE A 85 0.65 -8.88 -11.22
N SER A 86 1.92 -8.86 -10.89
CA SER A 86 2.99 -8.81 -11.88
C SER A 86 3.10 -10.11 -12.68
N HIS A 87 3.49 -9.98 -13.92
CA HIS A 87 3.87 -11.13 -14.76
C HIS A 87 5.20 -11.70 -14.30
N ASP A 88 5.45 -12.97 -14.64
CA ASP A 88 6.74 -13.59 -14.42
C ASP A 88 7.84 -12.87 -15.22
N ASN A 89 9.06 -12.88 -14.72
CA ASN A 89 10.22 -12.24 -15.34
C ASN A 89 10.05 -10.74 -15.57
N SER A 90 9.45 -10.04 -14.61
CA SER A 90 9.18 -8.61 -14.70
C SER A 90 9.89 -7.80 -13.62
N PHE A 91 9.71 -6.48 -13.69
CA PHE A 91 10.26 -5.54 -12.71
C PHE A 91 9.14 -4.86 -11.93
N ILE A 92 9.42 -4.58 -10.67
CA ILE A 92 8.65 -3.64 -9.85
C ILE A 92 9.55 -2.44 -9.58
N TYR A 93 9.05 -1.25 -9.88
CA TYR A 93 9.76 0.01 -9.69
C TYR A 93 9.28 0.67 -8.41
N VAL A 94 10.20 0.95 -7.51
CA VAL A 94 9.92 1.71 -6.28
C VAL A 94 10.73 3.00 -6.32
N THR A 95 10.03 4.11 -6.28
CA THR A 95 10.65 5.43 -6.36
C THR A 95 10.28 6.24 -5.12
N VAL A 96 11.28 6.86 -4.51
CA VAL A 96 11.10 7.84 -3.45
C VAL A 96 11.73 9.14 -3.91
N ARG A 97 10.94 10.22 -3.92
CA ARG A 97 11.43 11.55 -4.33
C ARG A 97 10.86 12.65 -3.43
N GLU A 98 11.58 13.71 -3.33
CA GLU A 98 11.12 14.91 -2.64
C GLU A 98 10.11 15.67 -3.50
N LYS A 99 9.00 16.08 -2.89
CA LYS A 99 7.98 16.92 -3.50
C LYS A 99 7.54 17.98 -2.49
N GLY A 100 8.14 19.16 -2.57
CA GLY A 100 7.92 20.19 -1.56
C GLY A 100 8.43 19.75 -0.20
N GLU A 101 7.57 19.77 0.79
CA GLU A 101 7.89 19.33 2.15
C GLU A 101 7.51 17.87 2.43
N LYS A 102 7.25 17.11 1.37
CA LYS A 102 6.82 15.71 1.48
C LYS A 102 7.75 14.78 0.72
N ALA A 103 7.84 13.56 1.20
CA ALA A 103 8.35 12.44 0.43
C ALA A 103 7.19 11.84 -0.36
N GLN A 104 7.37 11.69 -1.66
CA GLN A 104 6.45 10.98 -2.53
C GLN A 104 7.01 9.59 -2.81
N ILE A 105 6.23 8.57 -2.48
CA ILE A 105 6.57 7.17 -2.67
C ILE A 105 5.69 6.59 -3.77
N SER A 106 6.30 5.96 -4.76
CA SER A 106 5.62 5.31 -5.87
C SER A 106 6.03 3.85 -5.95
N ILE A 107 5.04 2.96 -6.12
CA ILE A 107 5.25 1.53 -6.34
C ILE A 107 4.51 1.16 -7.62
N LYS A 108 5.26 0.77 -8.64
CA LYS A 108 4.75 0.52 -9.99
C LYS A 108 5.07 -0.90 -10.44
N ASP A 109 4.07 -1.63 -10.88
CA ASP A 109 4.21 -2.94 -11.50
C ASP A 109 3.86 -2.90 -12.99
N SER A 110 4.27 -3.93 -13.71
CA SER A 110 3.95 -4.15 -15.12
C SER A 110 3.03 -5.36 -15.27
N GLY A 111 2.01 -5.44 -14.40
CA GLY A 111 1.12 -6.58 -14.33
C GLY A 111 -0.17 -6.42 -15.12
N SER A 112 -1.20 -7.11 -14.65
CA SER A 112 -2.50 -7.14 -15.31
C SER A 112 -3.24 -5.80 -15.36
N GLY A 113 -2.86 -4.85 -14.52
CA GLY A 113 -3.55 -3.57 -14.40
C GLY A 113 -4.96 -3.70 -13.83
N ILE A 114 -5.64 -2.57 -13.77
CA ILE A 114 -7.01 -2.45 -13.25
C ILE A 114 -7.85 -1.77 -14.32
N SER A 115 -9.03 -2.30 -14.57
CA SER A 115 -9.97 -1.71 -15.53
C SER A 115 -10.52 -0.37 -15.00
N LYS A 116 -10.98 0.48 -15.90
CA LYS A 116 -11.64 1.74 -15.52
C LYS A 116 -12.90 1.52 -14.68
N GLU A 117 -13.58 0.40 -14.87
CA GLU A 117 -14.77 0.04 -14.11
C GLU A 117 -14.45 -0.34 -12.67
N ASP A 118 -13.27 -0.90 -12.45
CA ASP A 118 -12.85 -1.39 -11.14
C ASP A 118 -12.03 -0.37 -10.32
N ILE A 119 -11.44 0.63 -10.99
CA ILE A 119 -10.46 1.54 -10.36
C ILE A 119 -10.98 2.24 -9.10
N ASP A 120 -12.23 2.60 -9.06
CA ASP A 120 -12.84 3.25 -7.89
C ASP A 120 -13.25 2.27 -6.81
N LYS A 121 -13.39 1.00 -7.17
CA LYS A 121 -13.84 -0.08 -6.27
C LYS A 121 -12.71 -0.78 -5.53
N ILE A 122 -11.47 -0.61 -5.96
CA ILE A 122 -10.32 -1.31 -5.36
C ILE A 122 -10.10 -0.98 -3.90
N TRP A 123 -10.62 0.16 -3.45
CA TRP A 123 -10.52 0.63 -2.08
C TRP A 123 -11.60 0.06 -1.15
N ASP A 124 -12.63 -0.57 -1.73
CA ASP A 124 -13.71 -1.16 -0.96
C ASP A 124 -13.25 -2.43 -0.27
N ARG A 125 -13.75 -2.65 0.94
CA ARG A 125 -13.44 -3.85 1.71
C ARG A 125 -13.96 -5.09 1.00
N PHE A 126 -13.17 -6.15 1.02
CA PHE A 126 -13.49 -7.44 0.41
C PHE A 126 -13.67 -7.40 -1.12
N TYR A 127 -13.42 -6.25 -1.75
CA TYR A 127 -13.49 -6.15 -3.20
C TYR A 127 -12.32 -6.90 -3.85
N LYS A 128 -12.64 -7.71 -4.84
CA LYS A 128 -11.67 -8.38 -5.70
C LYS A 128 -12.16 -8.26 -7.14
N SER A 129 -11.29 -7.79 -8.03
CA SER A 129 -11.58 -7.83 -9.46
C SER A 129 -11.64 -9.28 -9.97
N ASP A 130 -12.24 -9.50 -11.14
CA ASP A 130 -12.28 -10.84 -11.73
C ASP A 130 -10.88 -11.42 -11.95
N ALA A 131 -9.91 -10.58 -12.31
CA ALA A 131 -8.52 -10.99 -12.45
C ALA A 131 -7.91 -11.42 -11.11
N SER A 132 -8.23 -10.73 -10.01
CA SER A 132 -7.70 -11.07 -8.68
C SER A 132 -8.37 -12.30 -8.08
N ARG A 133 -9.63 -12.54 -8.38
CA ARG A 133 -10.36 -13.73 -7.92
C ARG A 133 -9.72 -15.04 -8.35
N GLY A 134 -9.17 -15.05 -9.57
CA GLY A 134 -8.49 -16.24 -10.10
C GLY A 134 -7.09 -16.45 -9.57
N ARG A 135 -6.37 -15.37 -9.21
CA ARG A 135 -4.95 -15.40 -8.81
C ARG A 135 -4.73 -15.44 -7.32
N ASP A 136 -5.57 -14.79 -6.56
CA ASP A 136 -5.45 -14.69 -5.09
C ASP A 136 -6.70 -15.22 -4.40
N LYS A 137 -6.87 -16.52 -4.45
CA LYS A 137 -7.98 -17.20 -3.77
C LYS A 137 -7.90 -17.08 -2.25
N LYS A 138 -6.70 -16.82 -1.71
CA LYS A 138 -6.45 -16.71 -0.26
C LYS A 138 -6.49 -15.28 0.25
N GLY A 139 -6.45 -14.29 -0.63
CA GLY A 139 -6.49 -12.89 -0.24
C GLY A 139 -7.85 -12.48 0.33
N SER A 140 -7.83 -11.66 1.37
CA SER A 140 -9.04 -11.19 2.04
C SER A 140 -9.76 -10.06 1.31
N GLY A 141 -9.11 -9.37 0.36
CA GLY A 141 -9.62 -8.13 -0.24
C GLY A 141 -9.55 -6.92 0.69
N LEU A 142 -8.81 -7.00 1.78
CA LEU A 142 -8.67 -5.94 2.79
C LEU A 142 -7.41 -5.09 2.63
N GLY A 143 -6.41 -5.57 1.90
CA GLY A 143 -5.10 -4.93 1.82
C GLY A 143 -5.15 -3.46 1.37
N LEU A 144 -5.88 -3.15 0.31
CA LEU A 144 -5.97 -1.78 -0.22
C LEU A 144 -6.88 -0.88 0.63
N SER A 145 -7.95 -1.40 1.20
CA SER A 145 -8.80 -0.63 2.11
C SER A 145 -8.03 -0.21 3.36
N ILE A 146 -7.22 -1.10 3.91
CA ILE A 146 -6.33 -0.82 5.05
C ILE A 146 -5.29 0.24 4.68
N VAL A 147 -4.68 0.13 3.51
CA VAL A 147 -3.72 1.11 3.00
C VAL A 147 -4.36 2.50 2.96
N LYS A 148 -5.53 2.62 2.37
CA LYS A 148 -6.25 3.89 2.29
C LYS A 148 -6.57 4.46 3.67
N GLU A 149 -7.07 3.65 4.58
CA GLU A 149 -7.38 4.06 5.96
C GLU A 149 -6.14 4.60 6.68
N ILE A 150 -5.00 3.91 6.56
CA ILE A 150 -3.74 4.34 7.19
C ILE A 150 -3.26 5.67 6.61
N ILE A 151 -3.24 5.81 5.29
CA ILE A 151 -2.78 7.05 4.65
C ILE A 151 -3.70 8.21 5.00
N GLN A 152 -5.01 8.00 4.99
CA GLN A 152 -5.97 9.04 5.41
C GLN A 152 -5.83 9.41 6.89
N ALA A 153 -5.53 8.45 7.76
CA ALA A 153 -5.26 8.73 9.18
C ALA A 153 -4.05 9.64 9.38
N HIS A 154 -3.08 9.58 8.48
CA HIS A 154 -1.93 10.47 8.45
C HIS A 154 -2.24 11.84 7.80
N GLU A 155 -3.49 12.10 7.40
CA GLU A 155 -3.89 13.30 6.66
C GLU A 155 -3.15 13.45 5.33
N GLU A 156 -2.80 12.33 4.72
CA GLU A 156 -2.09 12.24 3.44
C GLU A 156 -2.97 11.61 2.36
N HIS A 157 -2.47 11.62 1.13
CA HIS A 157 -3.17 11.08 -0.03
C HIS A 157 -2.50 9.86 -0.61
N ILE A 158 -3.30 8.96 -1.14
CA ILE A 158 -2.87 7.87 -2.00
C ILE A 158 -3.67 7.90 -3.29
N ASP A 159 -2.96 7.83 -4.41
CA ASP A 159 -3.51 7.76 -5.75
C ASP A 159 -3.15 6.46 -6.42
N VAL A 160 -3.93 6.09 -7.43
CA VAL A 160 -3.67 4.94 -8.29
C VAL A 160 -3.75 5.35 -9.75
N ILE A 161 -2.76 4.95 -10.51
CA ILE A 161 -2.75 5.08 -11.97
C ILE A 161 -2.63 3.67 -12.53
N SER A 162 -3.57 3.25 -13.34
CA SER A 162 -3.56 1.90 -13.88
C SER A 162 -4.13 1.85 -15.29
N THR A 163 -3.56 0.98 -16.09
CA THR A 163 -4.07 0.62 -17.43
C THR A 163 -4.14 -0.89 -17.50
N LYS A 164 -5.31 -1.39 -17.85
CA LYS A 164 -5.53 -2.82 -18.00
C LYS A 164 -4.52 -3.43 -18.98
N ASP A 165 -3.94 -4.57 -18.60
CA ASP A 165 -2.92 -5.31 -19.34
C ASP A 165 -1.59 -4.56 -19.53
N VAL A 166 -1.39 -3.44 -18.84
CA VAL A 166 -0.13 -2.67 -18.84
C VAL A 166 0.52 -2.66 -17.47
N GLY A 167 -0.22 -2.28 -16.44
CA GLY A 167 0.29 -2.25 -15.07
C GLY A 167 -0.42 -1.25 -14.18
N THR A 168 0.04 -1.17 -12.94
CA THR A 168 -0.52 -0.33 -11.89
C THR A 168 0.57 0.41 -11.14
N GLU A 169 0.34 1.66 -10.81
CA GLU A 169 1.19 2.50 -9.98
C GLU A 169 0.38 3.08 -8.83
N PHE A 170 0.81 2.82 -7.60
CA PHE A 170 0.29 3.47 -6.40
C PHE A 170 1.27 4.55 -5.95
N ILE A 171 0.74 5.73 -5.63
CA ILE A 171 1.53 6.90 -5.26
C ILE A 171 0.97 7.47 -3.97
N PHE A 172 1.79 7.62 -2.93
CA PHE A 172 1.38 8.26 -1.70
C PHE A 172 2.47 9.20 -1.17
N THR A 173 2.09 10.07 -0.25
CA THR A 173 2.98 11.06 0.34
C THR A 173 3.10 10.88 1.85
N LEU A 174 4.23 11.32 2.39
CA LEU A 174 4.48 11.40 3.83
C LEU A 174 5.22 12.71 4.13
N PRO A 175 4.98 13.34 5.30
CA PRO A 175 5.73 14.52 5.69
C PRO A 175 7.22 14.22 5.86
N LEU A 176 8.08 15.07 5.31
CA LEU A 176 9.52 15.02 5.57
C LEU A 176 9.81 15.55 6.97
N ASP A 177 10.78 14.94 7.66
CA ASP A 177 11.37 15.50 8.85
C ASP A 177 12.59 16.34 8.45
N LYS A 178 12.33 17.60 8.15
CA LYS A 178 13.41 18.56 7.91
C LYS A 178 13.83 19.17 9.25
N LYS A 179 15.00 18.79 9.68
CA LYS A 179 15.65 19.45 10.82
C LYS A 179 16.26 20.78 10.40
#